data_5145fd3e9bd99ac7ac2d86f554597a34
#
_entry.id   5145fd3e9bd99ac7ac2d86f554597a34
#
_cell.length_a   1.000
_cell.length_b   1.000
_cell.length_c   1.000
_cell.angle_alpha   90.00
_cell.angle_beta   90.00
_cell.angle_gamma   90.00
#
_symmetry.space_group_name_H-M   'P 1'
#
loop_
_entity.id
_entity.type
_entity.pdbx_description
1 polymer ?
#
loop_
_entity_poly.entity_id
_entity_poly.type
_entity_poly.pdbx_seq_one_letter_code
_entity_poly.pdbx_strand_id
1 'polypeptide(L)'
;FKEYGEIMRWARENAVLFNHIFLAAGTGATISGLTAGERTEITVNGYSPQMCPAIHGISVARTAQREKEVILDNLYSFNPAVMSPETDGFDISDSYLCGGYGHYDDSIMECIERMLFEYALPLDPTYTGKAFYGMEKEIEKNNYGGNCLFIHTGGYPLFWDMAESQPK
;
A
#
# COMPACT_ATOMS: atom_id res chain seq x y z
N PHE A 1 2.11 4.22 12.33
CA PHE A 1 2.37 5.55 12.91
C PHE A 1 3.86 5.85 12.98
N LYS A 2 4.65 5.08 13.73
CA LYS A 2 6.11 5.25 13.83
C LYS A 2 6.80 4.93 12.50
N GLU A 3 6.33 3.96 11.79
CA GLU A 3 6.89 3.46 10.53
C GLU A 3 7.00 4.55 9.47
N TYR A 4 6.00 5.46 9.38
CA TYR A 4 6.08 6.58 8.44
C TYR A 4 7.26 7.50 8.75
N GLY A 5 7.44 7.87 10.02
CA GLY A 5 8.59 8.68 10.45
C GLY A 5 9.94 7.99 10.21
N GLU A 6 10.00 6.65 10.35
CA GLU A 6 11.18 5.85 10.03
C GLU A 6 11.47 5.83 8.53
N ILE A 7 10.45 5.67 7.67
CA ILE A 7 10.57 5.78 6.21
C ILE A 7 11.14 7.15 5.83
N MET A 8 10.58 8.23 6.37
CA MET A 8 11.01 9.59 6.05
C MET A 8 12.41 9.89 6.57
N ARG A 9 12.81 9.33 7.71
CA ARG A 9 14.16 9.43 8.24
C ARG A 9 15.15 8.72 7.33
N TRP A 10 14.86 7.46 7.00
CA TRP A 10 15.70 6.66 6.09
C TRP A 10 15.88 7.35 4.73
N ALA A 11 14.80 7.88 4.18
CA ALA A 11 14.82 8.61 2.91
C ALA A 11 15.79 9.81 2.95
N ARG A 12 15.75 10.59 4.03
CA ARG A 12 16.68 11.71 4.23
C ARG A 12 18.13 11.27 4.37
N GLU A 13 18.38 10.24 5.19
CA GLU A 13 19.73 9.73 5.45
C GLU A 13 20.37 9.16 4.17
N ASN A 14 19.57 8.66 3.23
CA ASN A 14 20.02 8.08 1.98
C ASN A 14 19.85 9.01 0.76
N ALA A 15 19.44 10.27 0.97
CA ALA A 15 19.16 11.23 -0.10
C ALA A 15 18.18 10.72 -1.16
N VAL A 16 17.17 9.96 -0.73
CA VAL A 16 16.07 9.44 -1.58
C VAL A 16 14.82 10.28 -1.32
N LEU A 17 14.16 10.73 -2.36
CA LEU A 17 12.83 11.33 -2.29
C LEU A 17 11.81 10.30 -2.79
N PHE A 18 10.93 9.82 -1.93
CA PHE A 18 9.77 9.05 -2.35
C PHE A 18 8.65 9.99 -2.77
N ASN A 19 8.06 9.73 -3.94
CA ASN A 19 6.92 10.45 -4.47
C ASN A 19 5.61 9.72 -4.17
N HIS A 20 5.66 8.39 -4.10
CA HIS A 20 4.51 7.52 -3.91
C HIS A 20 4.84 6.37 -2.97
N ILE A 21 3.89 6.01 -2.11
CA ILE A 21 3.92 4.79 -1.27
C ILE A 21 2.73 3.93 -1.66
N PHE A 22 2.98 2.67 -2.01
CA PHE A 22 1.95 1.69 -2.36
C PHE A 22 1.92 0.53 -1.37
N LEU A 23 0.73 0.04 -1.05
CA LEU A 23 0.54 -1.12 -0.18
C LEU A 23 -0.81 -1.81 -0.41
N ALA A 24 -0.92 -3.06 0.09
CA ALA A 24 -2.18 -3.76 0.15
C ALA A 24 -3.12 -3.13 1.20
N ALA A 25 -4.36 -2.85 0.82
CA ALA A 25 -5.42 -2.40 1.71
C ALA A 25 -6.45 -3.52 1.91
N GLY A 26 -6.50 -4.08 3.11
CA GLY A 26 -7.43 -5.15 3.49
C GLY A 26 -8.23 -4.78 4.73
N THR A 27 -7.60 -4.61 5.88
CA THR A 27 -8.24 -4.13 7.12
C THR A 27 -8.17 -2.60 7.25
N GLY A 28 -7.45 -1.94 6.37
CA GLY A 28 -7.18 -0.51 6.44
C GLY A 28 -6.15 -0.10 7.51
N ALA A 29 -5.74 -1.01 8.41
CA ALA A 29 -4.91 -0.64 9.57
C ALA A 29 -3.55 -0.05 9.19
N THR A 30 -2.85 -0.64 8.21
CA THR A 30 -1.53 -0.18 7.78
C THR A 30 -1.62 1.20 7.13
N ILE A 31 -2.56 1.38 6.20
CA ILE A 31 -2.74 2.67 5.53
C ILE A 31 -3.21 3.76 6.51
N SER A 32 -4.09 3.43 7.46
CA SER A 32 -4.47 4.37 8.54
C SER A 32 -3.26 4.78 9.37
N GLY A 33 -2.38 3.83 9.72
CA GLY A 33 -1.15 4.11 10.46
C GLY A 33 -0.18 5.01 9.71
N LEU A 34 0.00 4.80 8.40
CA LEU A 34 0.83 5.64 7.54
C LEU A 34 0.27 7.06 7.41
N THR A 35 -1.02 7.18 7.12
CA THR A 35 -1.71 8.48 7.01
C THR A 35 -1.68 9.27 8.32
N ALA A 36 -1.87 8.62 9.46
CA ALA A 36 -1.72 9.26 10.76
C ALA A 36 -0.27 9.71 11.03
N GLY A 37 0.72 8.91 10.58
CA GLY A 37 2.13 9.25 10.64
C GLY A 37 2.48 10.47 9.79
N GLU A 38 2.01 10.51 8.54
CA GLU A 38 2.16 11.66 7.64
C GLU A 38 1.63 12.94 8.27
N ARG A 39 0.41 12.92 8.77
CA ARG A 39 -0.21 14.08 9.41
C ARG A 39 0.57 14.55 10.63
N THR A 40 1.15 13.62 11.38
CA THR A 40 2.01 13.96 12.52
C THR A 40 3.30 14.65 12.06
N GLU A 41 3.95 14.15 11.00
CA GLU A 41 5.14 14.79 10.45
C GLU A 41 4.84 16.21 9.96
N ILE A 42 3.68 16.43 9.34
CA ILE A 42 3.25 17.75 8.90
C ILE A 42 2.93 18.67 10.08
N THR A 43 2.09 18.23 11.02
CA THR A 43 1.53 19.10 12.06
C THR A 43 2.47 19.32 13.23
N VAL A 44 3.25 18.33 13.62
CA VAL A 44 4.13 18.38 14.80
C VAL A 44 5.57 18.67 14.41
N ASN A 45 6.07 18.04 13.34
CA ASN A 45 7.47 18.17 12.93
C ASN A 45 7.68 19.23 11.83
N GLY A 46 6.61 19.87 11.35
CA GLY A 46 6.67 21.00 10.42
C GLY A 46 7.10 20.62 8.99
N TYR A 47 6.86 19.35 8.59
CA TYR A 47 7.11 18.95 7.20
C TYR A 47 6.15 19.67 6.26
N SER A 48 6.67 20.07 5.11
CA SER A 48 5.81 20.56 4.03
C SER A 48 4.99 19.39 3.43
N PRO A 49 3.67 19.52 3.27
CA PRO A 49 2.85 18.49 2.63
C PRO A 49 3.36 18.09 1.23
N GLN A 50 3.97 19.04 0.50
CA GLN A 50 4.53 18.80 -0.83
C GLN A 50 5.77 17.89 -0.83
N MET A 51 6.37 17.67 0.33
CA MET A 51 7.51 16.75 0.51
C MET A 51 7.08 15.37 1.02
N CYS A 52 5.80 15.18 1.30
CA CYS A 52 5.25 13.90 1.72
C CYS A 52 4.85 13.08 0.49
N PRO A 53 5.21 11.79 0.42
CA PRO A 53 4.79 10.92 -0.67
C PRO A 53 3.28 10.66 -0.62
N ALA A 54 2.63 10.63 -1.77
CA ALA A 54 1.23 10.23 -1.86
C ALA A 54 1.06 8.75 -1.44
N ILE A 55 0.06 8.45 -0.63
CA ILE A 55 -0.21 7.10 -0.12
C ILE A 55 -1.33 6.46 -0.94
N HIS A 56 -1.05 5.29 -1.54
CA HIS A 56 -1.95 4.56 -2.41
C HIS A 56 -2.20 3.14 -1.87
N GLY A 57 -3.45 2.86 -1.53
CA GLY A 57 -3.89 1.52 -1.16
C GLY A 57 -4.49 0.77 -2.35
N ILE A 58 -4.00 -0.43 -2.61
CA ILE A 58 -4.66 -1.36 -3.52
C ILE A 58 -5.57 -2.25 -2.71
N SER A 59 -6.88 -2.08 -2.89
CA SER A 59 -7.85 -2.89 -2.15
C SER A 59 -7.79 -4.35 -2.58
N VAL A 60 -7.77 -5.25 -1.61
CA VAL A 60 -7.69 -6.70 -1.84
C VAL A 60 -9.00 -7.43 -1.53
N ALA A 61 -9.98 -6.73 -0.95
CA ALA A 61 -11.21 -7.37 -0.45
C ALA A 61 -12.49 -6.55 -0.68
N ARG A 62 -12.42 -5.23 -0.62
CA ARG A 62 -13.60 -4.34 -0.58
C ARG A 62 -13.60 -3.37 -1.74
N THR A 63 -14.75 -2.76 -2.02
CA THR A 63 -14.81 -1.60 -2.92
C THR A 63 -14.01 -0.42 -2.34
N ALA A 64 -13.49 0.44 -3.19
CA ALA A 64 -12.72 1.63 -2.78
C ALA A 64 -13.51 2.50 -1.80
N GLN A 65 -14.81 2.68 -2.03
CA GLN A 65 -15.71 3.41 -1.13
C GLN A 65 -15.72 2.79 0.28
N ARG A 66 -15.93 1.47 0.37
CA ARG A 66 -16.01 0.78 1.66
C ARG A 66 -14.67 0.74 2.38
N GLU A 67 -13.57 0.60 1.63
CA GLU A 67 -12.23 0.60 2.22
C GLU A 67 -11.88 1.99 2.79
N LYS A 68 -12.24 3.08 2.09
CA LYS A 68 -12.09 4.45 2.61
C LYS A 68 -12.85 4.66 3.91
N GLU A 69 -14.09 4.22 3.99
CA GLU A 69 -14.88 4.31 5.23
C GLU A 69 -14.17 3.63 6.40
N VAL A 70 -13.67 2.40 6.20
CA VAL A 70 -12.95 1.63 7.23
C VAL A 70 -11.65 2.35 7.65
N ILE A 71 -10.90 2.90 6.70
CA ILE A 71 -9.68 3.65 7.00
C ILE A 71 -9.99 4.91 7.81
N LEU A 72 -11.04 5.64 7.45
CA LEU A 72 -11.47 6.83 8.18
C LEU A 72 -11.93 6.46 9.61
N ASP A 73 -12.70 5.40 9.79
CA ASP A 73 -13.12 4.91 11.11
C ASP A 73 -11.89 4.54 11.98
N ASN A 74 -10.89 3.87 11.40
CA ASN A 74 -9.63 3.59 12.08
C ASN A 74 -8.90 4.87 12.48
N LEU A 75 -8.77 5.85 11.58
CA LEU A 75 -8.12 7.14 11.86
C LEU A 75 -8.83 7.88 13.00
N TYR A 76 -10.16 7.95 12.99
CA TYR A 76 -10.93 8.55 14.08
C TYR A 76 -10.70 7.87 15.42
N SER A 77 -10.57 6.54 15.40
CA SER A 77 -10.31 5.76 16.62
C SER A 77 -8.92 6.01 17.18
N PHE A 78 -7.93 6.33 16.33
CA PHE A 78 -6.55 6.60 16.76
C PHE A 78 -6.41 7.98 17.39
N ASN A 79 -6.84 9.03 16.73
CA ASN A 79 -6.75 10.39 17.23
C ASN A 79 -7.68 11.34 16.42
N PRO A 80 -8.84 11.71 16.96
CA PRO A 80 -9.75 12.65 16.29
C PRO A 80 -9.13 14.02 15.96
N ALA A 81 -8.11 14.44 16.71
CA ALA A 81 -7.45 15.73 16.50
C ALA A 81 -6.50 15.74 15.28
N VAL A 82 -6.11 14.59 14.76
CA VAL A 82 -5.28 14.45 13.57
C VAL A 82 -6.13 14.46 12.29
N MET A 83 -7.46 14.41 12.44
CA MET A 83 -8.38 14.38 11.33
C MET A 83 -8.67 15.80 10.83
N SER A 84 -8.11 16.16 9.66
CA SER A 84 -8.60 17.30 8.89
C SER A 84 -9.74 16.81 7.99
N PRO A 85 -10.92 17.45 8.00
CA PRO A 85 -12.03 17.07 7.13
C PRO A 85 -11.77 17.30 5.64
N GLU A 86 -10.69 17.99 5.28
CA GLU A 86 -10.51 18.55 3.93
C GLU A 86 -9.63 17.70 3.00
N THR A 87 -8.88 16.73 3.51
CA THR A 87 -8.07 15.83 2.65
C THR A 87 -7.95 14.45 3.27
N ASP A 88 -8.32 13.43 2.53
CA ASP A 88 -8.20 12.04 2.99
C ASP A 88 -6.72 11.63 3.18
N GLY A 89 -5.78 12.27 2.48
CA GLY A 89 -4.34 12.00 2.58
C GLY A 89 -3.92 10.66 1.96
N PHE A 90 -4.86 9.95 1.32
CA PHE A 90 -4.62 8.66 0.67
C PHE A 90 -5.62 8.39 -0.45
N ASP A 91 -5.23 7.55 -1.39
CA ASP A 91 -6.08 7.03 -2.47
C ASP A 91 -6.28 5.53 -2.36
N ILE A 92 -7.44 5.04 -2.82
CA ILE A 92 -7.75 3.60 -2.87
C ILE A 92 -8.18 3.22 -4.28
N SER A 93 -7.51 2.20 -4.83
CA SER A 93 -7.93 1.52 -6.07
C SER A 93 -8.49 0.13 -5.74
N ASP A 94 -9.68 -0.18 -6.25
CA ASP A 94 -10.32 -1.49 -6.18
C ASP A 94 -10.39 -2.21 -7.55
N SER A 95 -9.66 -1.68 -8.53
CA SER A 95 -9.67 -2.20 -9.91
C SER A 95 -9.09 -3.61 -10.04
N TYR A 96 -8.39 -4.10 -9.02
CA TYR A 96 -7.62 -5.35 -9.04
C TYR A 96 -8.19 -6.41 -8.08
N LEU A 97 -9.46 -6.31 -7.70
CA LEU A 97 -10.11 -7.22 -6.75
C LEU A 97 -10.24 -8.65 -7.27
N CYS A 98 -10.34 -8.85 -8.59
CA CYS A 98 -10.51 -10.16 -9.24
C CYS A 98 -11.71 -10.97 -8.67
N GLY A 99 -12.77 -10.28 -8.24
CA GLY A 99 -13.93 -10.93 -7.61
C GLY A 99 -13.93 -10.92 -6.09
N GLY A 100 -12.85 -10.45 -5.44
CA GLY A 100 -12.81 -10.24 -3.99
C GLY A 100 -11.64 -10.89 -3.26
N TYR A 101 -11.80 -11.07 -1.98
CA TYR A 101 -10.78 -11.63 -1.11
C TYR A 101 -10.37 -13.07 -1.50
N GLY A 102 -9.06 -13.30 -1.63
CA GLY A 102 -8.53 -14.62 -2.02
C GLY A 102 -8.64 -14.96 -3.50
N HIS A 103 -9.31 -14.13 -4.30
CA HIS A 103 -9.42 -14.33 -5.74
C HIS A 103 -8.28 -13.60 -6.47
N TYR A 104 -7.72 -14.22 -7.49
CA TYR A 104 -6.67 -13.68 -8.35
C TYR A 104 -6.78 -14.26 -9.75
N ASP A 105 -6.17 -13.64 -10.72
CA ASP A 105 -6.15 -14.08 -12.12
C ASP A 105 -4.70 -14.40 -12.59
N ASP A 106 -4.60 -14.85 -13.84
CA ASP A 106 -3.32 -15.22 -14.43
C ASP A 106 -2.32 -14.05 -14.46
N SER A 107 -2.79 -12.82 -14.64
CA SER A 107 -1.92 -11.64 -14.67
C SER A 107 -1.25 -11.38 -13.32
N ILE A 108 -1.97 -11.61 -12.23
CA ILE A 108 -1.41 -11.51 -10.87
C ILE A 108 -0.41 -12.65 -10.64
N MET A 109 -0.71 -13.86 -11.11
CA MET A 109 0.22 -14.99 -11.00
C MET A 109 1.51 -14.76 -11.79
N GLU A 110 1.43 -14.28 -13.03
CA GLU A 110 2.58 -13.91 -13.83
C GLU A 110 3.44 -12.84 -13.14
N CYS A 111 2.81 -11.86 -12.50
CA CYS A 111 3.52 -10.85 -11.70
C CYS A 111 4.24 -11.47 -10.51
N ILE A 112 3.60 -12.37 -9.75
CA ILE A 112 4.20 -13.08 -8.62
C ILE A 112 5.41 -13.91 -9.06
N GLU A 113 5.27 -14.69 -10.13
CA GLU A 113 6.36 -15.52 -10.69
C GLU A 113 7.52 -14.64 -11.15
N ARG A 114 7.25 -13.57 -11.88
CA ARG A 114 8.27 -12.63 -12.32
C ARG A 114 9.03 -12.01 -11.14
N MET A 115 8.32 -11.56 -10.10
CA MET A 115 8.95 -10.97 -8.93
C MET A 115 9.79 -11.97 -8.15
N LEU A 116 9.34 -13.22 -8.08
CA LEU A 116 10.10 -14.29 -7.44
C LEU A 116 11.39 -14.63 -8.22
N PHE A 117 11.28 -14.87 -9.53
CA PHE A 117 12.40 -15.37 -10.33
C PHE A 117 13.41 -14.30 -10.71
N GLU A 118 12.98 -13.06 -10.95
CA GLU A 118 13.88 -11.98 -11.35
C GLU A 118 14.47 -11.21 -10.16
N TYR A 119 13.70 -11.10 -9.06
CA TYR A 119 14.07 -10.23 -7.93
C TYR A 119 14.16 -10.97 -6.59
N ALA A 120 13.92 -12.28 -6.57
CA ALA A 120 13.85 -13.08 -5.34
C ALA A 120 12.89 -12.50 -4.29
N LEU A 121 11.79 -11.86 -4.76
CA LEU A 121 10.78 -11.26 -3.92
C LEU A 121 9.51 -12.12 -3.93
N PRO A 122 9.26 -12.93 -2.88
CA PRO A 122 8.07 -13.74 -2.78
C PRO A 122 6.86 -12.88 -2.45
N LEU A 123 5.84 -12.93 -3.30
CA LEU A 123 4.54 -12.26 -3.11
C LEU A 123 3.43 -13.29 -2.99
N ASP A 124 2.48 -13.09 -2.09
CA ASP A 124 1.30 -13.94 -1.97
C ASP A 124 0.17 -13.48 -2.92
N PRO A 125 -0.71 -14.38 -3.37
CA PRO A 125 -1.74 -14.04 -4.35
C PRO A 125 -2.91 -13.22 -3.78
N THR A 126 -3.09 -13.22 -2.46
CA THR A 126 -4.22 -12.54 -1.80
C THR A 126 -3.97 -11.07 -1.53
N TYR A 127 -2.78 -10.74 -1.03
CA TYR A 127 -2.42 -9.39 -0.59
C TYR A 127 -1.33 -8.77 -1.45
N THR A 128 -0.09 -9.24 -1.30
CA THR A 128 1.08 -8.54 -1.83
C THR A 128 1.23 -8.66 -3.33
N GLY A 129 0.90 -9.80 -3.93
CA GLY A 129 0.91 -9.99 -5.38
C GLY A 129 -0.13 -9.10 -6.08
N LYS A 130 -1.35 -9.11 -5.55
CA LYS A 130 -2.43 -8.23 -6.03
C LYS A 130 -2.06 -6.75 -5.90
N ALA A 131 -1.50 -6.37 -4.76
CA ALA A 131 -1.10 -4.98 -4.51
C ALA A 131 0.09 -4.53 -5.37
N PHE A 132 1.07 -5.40 -5.59
CA PHE A 132 2.22 -5.08 -6.43
C PHE A 132 1.81 -4.95 -7.91
N TYR A 133 1.02 -5.89 -8.41
CA TYR A 133 0.43 -5.80 -9.76
C TYR A 133 -0.38 -4.51 -9.92
N GLY A 134 -1.24 -4.20 -8.94
CA GLY A 134 -2.03 -2.97 -8.94
C GLY A 134 -1.17 -1.71 -8.92
N MET A 135 -0.08 -1.70 -8.14
CA MET A 135 0.90 -0.60 -8.15
C MET A 135 1.47 -0.36 -9.56
N GLU A 136 1.95 -1.41 -10.24
CA GLU A 136 2.49 -1.27 -11.59
C GLU A 136 1.45 -0.68 -12.56
N LYS A 137 0.20 -1.15 -12.49
CA LYS A 137 -0.88 -0.67 -13.33
C LYS A 137 -1.31 0.77 -13.03
N GLU A 138 -1.35 1.16 -11.76
CA GLU A 138 -1.66 2.55 -11.38
C GLU A 138 -0.52 3.51 -11.78
N ILE A 139 0.74 3.09 -11.65
CA ILE A 139 1.88 3.87 -12.14
C ILE A 139 1.77 4.11 -13.65
N GLU A 140 1.52 3.05 -14.42
CA GLU A 140 1.36 3.13 -15.88
C GLU A 140 0.17 4.02 -16.27
N LYS A 141 -1.01 3.75 -15.71
CA LYS A 141 -2.27 4.45 -16.03
C LYS A 141 -2.22 5.94 -15.73
N ASN A 142 -1.63 6.33 -14.58
CA ASN A 142 -1.60 7.71 -14.13
C ASN A 142 -0.29 8.43 -14.49
N ASN A 143 0.64 7.73 -15.15
CA ASN A 143 1.97 8.25 -15.49
C ASN A 143 2.70 8.83 -14.26
N TYR A 144 2.63 8.12 -13.13
CA TYR A 144 3.30 8.53 -11.91
C TYR A 144 4.82 8.50 -12.09
N GLY A 145 5.46 9.64 -11.80
CA GLY A 145 6.91 9.79 -11.91
C GLY A 145 7.61 9.77 -10.55
N GLY A 146 8.93 9.66 -10.58
CA GLY A 146 9.76 9.66 -9.38
C GLY A 146 9.90 8.28 -8.74
N ASN A 147 10.26 8.24 -7.45
CA ASN A 147 10.47 6.99 -6.74
C ASN A 147 9.19 6.51 -6.07
N CYS A 148 8.83 5.27 -6.32
CA CYS A 148 7.73 4.58 -5.69
C CYS A 148 8.27 3.60 -4.63
N LEU A 149 7.73 3.66 -3.43
CA LEU A 149 7.99 2.69 -2.37
C LEU A 149 6.83 1.70 -2.30
N PHE A 150 7.12 0.42 -2.43
CA PHE A 150 6.16 -0.64 -2.13
C PHE A 150 6.37 -1.15 -0.72
N ILE A 151 5.33 -1.13 0.12
CA ILE A 151 5.39 -1.71 1.45
C ILE A 151 4.89 -3.15 1.39
N HIS A 152 5.82 -4.08 1.58
CA HIS A 152 5.54 -5.50 1.67
C HIS A 152 4.97 -5.83 3.06
N THR A 153 3.65 -6.00 3.15
CA THR A 153 2.93 -6.17 4.42
C THR A 153 2.91 -7.61 4.96
N GLY A 154 3.70 -8.51 4.39
CA GLY A 154 3.76 -9.93 4.80
C GLY A 154 3.11 -10.87 3.77
N GLY A 155 2.43 -11.92 4.23
CA GLY A 155 1.75 -12.88 3.35
C GLY A 155 2.56 -14.14 3.03
N TYR A 156 3.73 -14.34 3.62
CA TYR A 156 4.58 -15.52 3.39
C TYR A 156 3.87 -16.88 3.58
N PRO A 157 3.01 -17.09 4.59
CA PRO A 157 2.29 -18.35 4.68
C PRO A 157 1.45 -18.66 3.45
N LEU A 158 0.72 -17.67 2.92
CA LEU A 158 -0.09 -17.82 1.71
C LEU A 158 0.74 -18.03 0.45
N PHE A 159 1.93 -17.47 0.40
CA PHE A 159 2.89 -17.76 -0.67
C PHE A 159 3.31 -19.23 -0.65
N TRP A 160 3.65 -19.80 0.50
CA TRP A 160 4.04 -21.21 0.61
C TRP A 160 2.88 -22.15 0.29
N ASP A 161 1.66 -21.88 0.77
CA ASP A 161 0.46 -22.64 0.44
C ASP A 161 0.21 -22.68 -1.08
N MET A 162 0.40 -21.54 -1.75
CA MET A 162 0.32 -21.46 -3.22
C MET A 162 1.43 -22.30 -3.89
N ALA A 163 2.67 -22.15 -3.45
CA ALA A 163 3.81 -22.85 -4.05
C ALA A 163 3.71 -24.38 -3.90
N GLU A 164 3.14 -24.88 -2.79
CA GLU A 164 2.89 -26.31 -2.56
C GLU A 164 1.72 -26.85 -3.39
N SER A 165 0.77 -26.01 -3.75
CA SER A 165 -0.41 -26.41 -4.52
C SER A 165 -0.19 -26.48 -6.03
N GLN A 166 0.96 -25.98 -6.53
CA GLN A 166 1.32 -26.07 -7.94
C GLN A 166 1.61 -27.55 -8.32
N PRO A 167 1.06 -28.09 -9.42
CA PRO A 167 1.40 -29.43 -9.87
C PRO A 167 2.89 -29.53 -10.20
N LYS A 168 3.53 -30.55 -9.65
CA LYS A 168 4.95 -30.87 -9.91
C LYS A 168 5.17 -31.31 -11.34
#